data_3ebc45ee56d25de5d3b77e182d72db3d
#
_entry.id   3ebc45ee56d25de5d3b77e182d72db3d
#
_cell.length_a   1.000
_cell.length_b   1.000
_cell.length_c   1.000
_cell.angle_alpha   90.00
_cell.angle_beta   90.00
_cell.angle_gamma   90.00
#
_symmetry.space_group_name_H-M   'P 1'
#
loop_
_entity.id
_entity.type
_entity.pdbx_description
1 polymer ?
#
loop_
_entity_poly.entity_id
_entity_poly.type
_entity_poly.pdbx_seq_one_letter_code
_entity_poly.pdbx_strand_id
1 'polypeptide(L)'
;MRNNRARGALFSTPKKVVCAHNVFDHTHGAAILLCGDCNGWYETGACHYVTIKHNRFINALTANYQFTNAIISIYPEIPNLSDQKKYFHSNIRIENNVFETFDEPILYAKSVENLIYRNNTVIKNKDFKPFHWNKERFKLERTKNVEIIEK
;
A
#
# COMPACT_ATOMS: atom_id res chain seq x y z
N MET A 1 -16.03 1.85 -0.85
CA MET A 1 -15.64 1.47 -2.23
C MET A 1 -15.75 -0.04 -2.33
N ARG A 2 -16.40 -0.56 -3.37
CA ARG A 2 -16.68 -2.01 -3.52
C ARG A 2 -16.46 -2.46 -4.96
N ASN A 3 -15.93 -3.68 -5.13
CA ASN A 3 -15.76 -4.35 -6.43
C ASN A 3 -15.02 -3.51 -7.48
N ASN A 4 -13.94 -2.84 -7.06
CA ASN A 4 -13.15 -2.04 -7.98
C ASN A 4 -12.22 -2.94 -8.81
N ARG A 5 -12.23 -2.76 -10.12
CA ARG A 5 -11.47 -3.59 -11.07
C ARG A 5 -9.95 -3.32 -11.06
N ALA A 6 -9.51 -2.21 -10.52
CA ALA A 6 -8.10 -1.87 -10.43
C ALA A 6 -7.70 -1.66 -8.96
N ARG A 7 -7.20 -0.50 -8.63
CA ARG A 7 -6.91 -0.07 -7.26
C ARG A 7 -8.09 0.64 -6.63
N GLY A 8 -8.20 0.58 -5.30
CA GLY A 8 -9.26 1.26 -4.58
C GLY A 8 -9.06 2.79 -4.58
N ALA A 9 -7.91 3.26 -4.14
CA ALA A 9 -7.52 4.66 -4.15
C ALA A 9 -6.07 4.83 -4.61
N LEU A 10 -5.78 5.94 -5.28
CA LEU A 10 -4.45 6.35 -5.67
C LEU A 10 -4.14 7.71 -5.05
N PHE A 11 -3.01 7.81 -4.38
CA PHE A 11 -2.48 9.09 -3.91
C PHE A 11 -1.13 9.39 -4.58
N SER A 12 -1.02 10.58 -5.15
CA SER A 12 0.22 11.08 -5.76
C SER A 12 0.32 12.60 -5.52
N THR A 13 0.60 12.97 -4.28
CA THR A 13 0.65 14.39 -3.87
C THR A 13 1.62 14.61 -2.71
N PRO A 14 2.39 15.70 -2.71
CA PRO A 14 3.22 16.07 -1.56
C PRO A 14 2.44 16.70 -0.40
N LYS A 15 1.16 16.99 -0.61
CA LYS A 15 0.30 17.57 0.43
C LYS A 15 -0.10 16.51 1.45
N LYS A 16 -0.54 16.96 2.62
CA LYS A 16 -1.06 16.08 3.65
C LYS A 16 -2.32 15.36 3.18
N VAL A 17 -2.32 14.04 3.32
CA VAL A 17 -3.47 13.18 3.03
C VAL A 17 -3.88 12.43 4.29
N VAL A 18 -5.16 12.41 4.57
CA VAL A 18 -5.75 11.55 5.59
C VAL A 18 -6.82 10.68 4.93
N CYS A 19 -6.56 9.38 4.87
CA CYS A 19 -7.52 8.38 4.41
C CYS A 19 -8.06 7.65 5.64
N ALA A 20 -9.26 7.96 6.06
CA ALA A 20 -9.81 7.45 7.31
C ALA A 20 -11.28 7.07 7.21
N HIS A 21 -11.69 6.05 8.00
CA HIS A 21 -13.08 5.59 8.14
C HIS A 21 -13.72 5.13 6.82
N ASN A 22 -12.93 4.52 5.94
CA ASN A 22 -13.40 3.97 4.68
C ASN A 22 -13.49 2.44 4.74
N VAL A 23 -14.33 1.88 3.88
CA VAL A 23 -14.39 0.45 3.59
C VAL A 23 -13.95 0.23 2.14
N PHE A 24 -12.90 -0.56 1.97
CA PHE A 24 -12.43 -1.06 0.69
C PHE A 24 -12.79 -2.54 0.60
N ASP A 25 -13.72 -2.88 -0.25
CA ASP A 25 -14.34 -4.20 -0.32
C ASP A 25 -14.15 -4.79 -1.72
N HIS A 26 -13.36 -5.87 -1.83
CA HIS A 26 -13.07 -6.59 -3.07
C HIS A 26 -12.46 -5.69 -4.16
N THR A 27 -11.24 -5.24 -3.97
CA THR A 27 -10.45 -4.61 -5.04
C THR A 27 -9.63 -5.68 -5.79
N HIS A 28 -9.53 -5.60 -7.12
CA HIS A 28 -8.71 -6.54 -7.88
C HIS A 28 -7.22 -6.31 -7.65
N GLY A 29 -6.79 -5.07 -7.63
CA GLY A 29 -5.43 -4.67 -7.25
C GLY A 29 -5.34 -4.20 -5.80
N ALA A 30 -4.32 -3.40 -5.50
CA ALA A 30 -4.14 -2.79 -4.20
C ALA A 30 -5.36 -1.98 -3.77
N ALA A 31 -5.75 -2.07 -2.51
CA ALA A 31 -6.79 -1.21 -1.98
C ALA A 31 -6.34 0.26 -1.95
N ILE A 32 -5.09 0.50 -1.57
CA ILE A 32 -4.46 1.82 -1.62
C ILE A 32 -3.12 1.73 -2.33
N LEU A 33 -2.92 2.62 -3.30
CA LEU A 33 -1.67 2.79 -4.02
C LEU A 33 -1.13 4.20 -3.80
N LEU A 34 0.10 4.31 -3.29
CA LEU A 34 0.89 5.51 -3.29
C LEU A 34 1.96 5.37 -4.37
N CYS A 35 1.78 6.07 -5.47
CA CYS A 35 2.66 5.96 -6.62
C CYS A 35 2.98 7.34 -7.19
N GLY A 36 4.19 7.51 -7.70
CA GLY A 36 4.55 8.59 -8.57
C GLY A 36 5.13 7.98 -9.84
N ASP A 37 4.40 8.04 -10.93
CA ASP A 37 4.87 7.53 -12.22
C ASP A 37 5.53 8.65 -13.03
N CYS A 38 6.84 8.60 -13.09
CA CYS A 38 7.66 9.50 -13.90
C CYS A 38 8.23 8.83 -15.15
N ASN A 39 7.74 7.65 -15.51
CA ASN A 39 8.30 6.82 -16.57
C ASN A 39 7.29 6.39 -17.66
N GLY A 40 6.02 6.57 -17.45
CA GLY A 40 4.98 6.14 -18.38
C GLY A 40 3.80 7.09 -18.42
N TRP A 41 3.05 7.15 -17.34
CA TRP A 41 1.86 8.00 -17.25
C TRP A 41 2.15 9.42 -16.81
N TYR A 42 3.35 9.67 -16.27
CA TYR A 42 3.77 10.98 -15.74
C TYR A 42 2.84 11.54 -14.66
N GLU A 43 2.24 10.66 -13.90
CA GLU A 43 1.48 10.99 -12.70
C GLU A 43 2.47 11.25 -11.57
N THR A 44 2.94 12.47 -11.46
CA THR A 44 4.02 12.84 -10.55
C THR A 44 3.50 13.41 -9.25
N GLY A 45 4.10 13.01 -8.18
CA GLY A 45 3.85 13.55 -6.86
C GLY A 45 4.27 12.55 -5.78
N ALA A 46 5.45 12.78 -5.22
CA ALA A 46 5.87 12.05 -4.05
C ALA A 46 4.90 12.31 -2.89
N CYS A 47 4.49 11.26 -2.20
CA CYS A 47 3.69 11.40 -1.00
C CYS A 47 4.60 11.67 0.20
N HIS A 48 4.39 12.79 0.89
CA HIS A 48 5.25 13.19 2.01
C HIS A 48 4.58 13.13 3.39
N TYR A 49 3.26 13.17 3.46
CA TYR A 49 2.53 13.13 4.73
C TYR A 49 1.21 12.40 4.52
N VAL A 50 1.20 11.08 4.63
CA VAL A 50 0.00 10.27 4.44
C VAL A 50 -0.33 9.51 5.72
N THR A 51 -1.58 9.64 6.18
CA THR A 51 -2.11 8.84 7.28
C THR A 51 -3.28 8.00 6.79
N ILE A 52 -3.14 6.68 6.90
CA ILE A 52 -4.16 5.68 6.57
C ILE A 52 -4.61 5.07 7.89
N LYS A 53 -5.82 5.40 8.34
CA LYS A 53 -6.28 4.97 9.68
C LYS A 53 -7.77 4.67 9.75
N HIS A 54 -8.13 3.75 10.66
CA HIS A 54 -9.53 3.37 10.90
C HIS A 54 -10.28 2.94 9.65
N ASN A 55 -9.58 2.34 8.68
CA ASN A 55 -10.19 1.78 7.50
C ASN A 55 -10.38 0.27 7.68
N ARG A 56 -11.31 -0.28 6.92
CA ARG A 56 -11.53 -1.72 6.79
C ARG A 56 -11.25 -2.13 5.35
N PHE A 57 -10.34 -3.07 5.19
CA PHE A 57 -9.96 -3.66 3.92
C PHE A 57 -10.46 -5.10 3.89
N ILE A 58 -11.32 -5.43 2.92
CA ILE A 58 -11.94 -6.75 2.80
C ILE A 58 -11.56 -7.32 1.44
N ASN A 59 -10.82 -8.43 1.45
CA ASN A 59 -10.46 -9.19 0.26
C ASN A 59 -9.96 -8.33 -0.92
N ALA A 60 -8.94 -7.54 -0.69
CA ALA A 60 -8.19 -6.90 -1.77
C ALA A 60 -7.28 -7.93 -2.47
N LEU A 61 -6.73 -7.56 -3.63
CA LEU A 61 -5.86 -8.41 -4.45
C LEU A 61 -6.54 -9.67 -4.97
N THR A 62 -7.78 -9.57 -5.41
CA THR A 62 -8.54 -10.70 -5.95
C THR A 62 -8.16 -11.07 -7.39
N ALA A 63 -7.19 -10.38 -7.99
CA ALA A 63 -6.65 -10.69 -9.31
C ALA A 63 -5.12 -10.50 -9.35
N ASN A 64 -4.46 -11.15 -10.31
CA ASN A 64 -3.01 -11.06 -10.56
C ASN A 64 -2.66 -10.10 -11.71
N TYR A 65 -3.40 -9.03 -11.86
CA TYR A 65 -3.20 -8.16 -13.01
C TYR A 65 -2.29 -6.99 -12.70
N GLN A 66 -2.78 -5.82 -12.35
CA GLN A 66 -1.98 -4.62 -12.10
C GLN A 66 -1.99 -4.21 -10.63
N PHE A 67 -0.90 -3.62 -10.17
CA PHE A 67 -0.81 -3.02 -8.83
C PHE A 67 -1.11 -4.02 -7.71
N THR A 68 -0.59 -5.24 -7.83
CA THR A 68 -0.89 -6.36 -6.94
C THR A 68 0.27 -6.71 -6.01
N ASN A 69 1.13 -5.76 -5.67
CA ASN A 69 2.26 -6.05 -4.77
C ASN A 69 1.81 -6.35 -3.33
N ALA A 70 0.87 -5.57 -2.82
CA ALA A 70 0.24 -5.76 -1.51
C ALA A 70 -1.09 -4.99 -1.42
N ILE A 71 -1.84 -5.19 -0.35
CA ILE A 71 -3.10 -4.46 -0.08
C ILE A 71 -2.85 -2.95 -0.03
N ILE A 72 -1.79 -2.52 0.66
CA ILE A 72 -1.26 -1.16 0.58
C ILE A 72 0.09 -1.24 -0.14
N SER A 73 0.17 -0.61 -1.29
CA SER A 73 1.36 -0.59 -2.13
C SER A 73 1.92 0.83 -2.25
N ILE A 74 3.21 1.00 -1.93
CA ILE A 74 3.89 2.30 -1.91
C ILE A 74 5.17 2.17 -2.72
N TYR A 75 5.21 2.74 -3.91
CA TYR A 75 6.41 2.70 -4.76
C TYR A 75 6.39 3.77 -5.83
N PRO A 76 7.55 4.27 -6.28
CA PRO A 76 7.65 5.09 -7.48
C PRO A 76 7.88 4.24 -8.74
N GLU A 77 7.41 4.73 -9.87
CA GLU A 77 7.83 4.32 -11.21
C GLU A 77 8.75 5.39 -11.78
N ILE A 78 10.04 5.28 -11.48
CA ILE A 78 11.06 6.22 -11.94
C ILE A 78 12.24 5.51 -12.57
N PRO A 79 12.84 6.04 -13.64
CA PRO A 79 14.08 5.53 -14.18
C PRO A 79 15.22 5.64 -13.15
N ASN A 80 16.12 4.67 -13.14
CA ASN A 80 17.34 4.73 -12.33
C ASN A 80 17.10 5.01 -10.84
N LEU A 81 16.13 4.33 -10.24
CA LEU A 81 15.81 4.48 -8.81
C LEU A 81 17.05 4.29 -7.91
N SER A 82 17.99 3.41 -8.31
CA SER A 82 19.25 3.17 -7.59
C SER A 82 20.11 4.42 -7.43
N ASP A 83 20.04 5.35 -8.39
CA ASP A 83 20.86 6.55 -8.43
C ASP A 83 20.26 7.71 -7.61
N GLN A 84 19.03 7.53 -7.15
CA GLN A 84 18.35 8.54 -6.33
C GLN A 84 18.97 8.64 -4.94
N LYS A 85 19.42 9.83 -4.56
CA LYS A 85 20.01 10.08 -3.23
C LYS A 85 18.95 10.14 -2.11
N LYS A 86 17.75 10.60 -2.43
CA LYS A 86 16.64 10.74 -1.49
C LYS A 86 15.62 9.62 -1.68
N TYR A 87 14.89 9.32 -0.63
CA TYR A 87 13.71 8.45 -0.72
C TYR A 87 12.58 9.20 -1.41
N PHE A 88 11.82 8.50 -2.25
CA PHE A 88 10.75 9.14 -3.03
C PHE A 88 9.56 9.52 -2.13
N HIS A 89 9.09 8.60 -1.30
CA HIS A 89 8.00 8.84 -0.36
C HIS A 89 8.51 9.01 1.07
N SER A 90 7.75 9.72 1.92
CA SER A 90 8.14 9.90 3.31
C SER A 90 6.96 10.17 4.25
N ASN A 91 7.18 9.91 5.55
CA ASN A 91 6.23 10.20 6.63
C ASN A 91 4.85 9.55 6.40
N ILE A 92 4.85 8.26 6.23
CA ILE A 92 3.65 7.45 6.01
C ILE A 92 3.26 6.76 7.32
N ARG A 93 1.99 6.83 7.69
CA ARG A 93 1.43 6.18 8.88
C ARG A 93 0.24 5.31 8.51
N ILE A 94 0.29 4.06 8.92
CA ILE A 94 -0.75 3.04 8.69
C ILE A 94 -1.16 2.51 10.06
N GLU A 95 -2.28 3.00 10.59
CA GLU A 95 -2.62 2.80 12.00
C GLU A 95 -4.10 2.46 12.20
N ASN A 96 -4.37 1.55 13.14
CA ASN A 96 -5.74 1.26 13.59
C ASN A 96 -6.68 0.81 12.45
N ASN A 97 -6.16 0.11 11.46
CA ASN A 97 -6.96 -0.45 10.37
C ASN A 97 -7.27 -1.93 10.65
N VAL A 98 -8.29 -2.44 9.95
CA VAL A 98 -8.63 -3.86 9.93
C VAL A 98 -8.43 -4.39 8.51
N PHE A 99 -7.63 -5.44 8.39
CA PHE A 99 -7.38 -6.17 7.15
C PHE A 99 -8.02 -7.55 7.23
N GLU A 100 -9.10 -7.77 6.50
CA GLU A 100 -9.72 -9.08 6.31
C GLU A 100 -9.24 -9.63 4.97
N THR A 101 -8.42 -10.67 5.00
CA THR A 101 -7.72 -11.12 3.81
C THR A 101 -7.60 -12.63 3.75
N PHE A 102 -7.61 -13.15 2.54
CA PHE A 102 -7.38 -14.57 2.24
C PHE A 102 -5.91 -14.89 1.93
N ASP A 103 -5.06 -13.88 1.68
CA ASP A 103 -3.65 -14.07 1.31
C ASP A 103 -2.71 -13.25 2.20
N GLU A 104 -1.40 -13.33 1.98
CA GLU A 104 -0.39 -12.78 2.89
C GLU A 104 -0.08 -11.30 2.71
N PRO A 105 0.05 -10.72 1.50
CA PRO A 105 0.68 -9.41 1.33
C PRO A 105 -0.19 -8.25 1.85
N ILE A 106 0.24 -7.64 2.94
CA ILE A 106 -0.43 -6.48 3.55
C ILE A 106 0.19 -5.16 3.07
N LEU A 107 1.53 -5.06 3.12
CA LEU A 107 2.25 -3.84 2.81
C LEU A 107 3.45 -4.11 1.91
N TYR A 108 3.53 -3.40 0.82
CA TYR A 108 4.71 -3.25 0.01
C TYR A 108 5.19 -1.80 0.05
N ALA A 109 6.44 -1.57 0.40
CA ALA A 109 7.02 -0.24 0.45
C ALA A 109 8.40 -0.22 -0.24
N LYS A 110 8.52 0.62 -1.25
CA LYS A 110 9.75 0.85 -2.00
C LYS A 110 10.09 2.32 -2.07
N SER A 111 11.33 2.67 -1.70
CA SER A 111 11.81 4.04 -1.62
C SER A 111 10.98 4.92 -0.69
N VAL A 112 10.93 4.52 0.58
CA VAL A 112 10.15 5.18 1.63
C VAL A 112 11.04 5.48 2.85
N GLU A 113 10.93 6.68 3.37
CA GLU A 113 11.56 7.10 4.63
C GLU A 113 10.48 7.47 5.67
N ASN A 114 10.70 7.09 6.93
CA ASN A 114 9.76 7.32 8.05
C ASN A 114 8.39 6.67 7.81
N LEU A 115 8.33 5.36 7.89
CA LEU A 115 7.12 4.55 7.74
C LEU A 115 6.74 3.93 9.08
N ILE A 116 5.50 4.12 9.52
CA ILE A 116 4.97 3.53 10.74
C ILE A 116 3.76 2.66 10.40
N TYR A 117 3.81 1.40 10.79
CA TYR A 117 2.69 0.46 10.75
C TYR A 117 2.43 -0.05 12.17
N ARG A 118 1.29 0.30 12.76
CA ARG A 118 0.98 -0.12 14.13
C ARG A 118 -0.51 -0.20 14.44
N ASN A 119 -0.84 -0.95 15.47
CA ASN A 119 -2.21 -1.11 15.97
C ASN A 119 -3.22 -1.57 14.90
N ASN A 120 -2.74 -2.22 13.84
CA ASN A 120 -3.61 -2.79 12.83
C ASN A 120 -3.99 -4.22 13.24
N THR A 121 -5.17 -4.65 12.81
CA THR A 121 -5.65 -6.02 13.02
C THR A 121 -5.71 -6.74 11.69
N VAL A 122 -5.14 -7.94 11.62
CA VAL A 122 -5.21 -8.80 10.44
C VAL A 122 -6.07 -10.01 10.75
N ILE A 123 -7.14 -10.18 9.98
CA ILE A 123 -8.09 -11.31 10.11
C ILE A 123 -7.97 -12.15 8.84
N LYS A 124 -7.47 -13.36 8.98
CA LYS A 124 -7.42 -14.32 7.88
C LYS A 124 -8.78 -14.95 7.66
N ASN A 125 -9.21 -15.02 6.41
CA ASN A 125 -10.40 -15.72 5.98
C ASN A 125 -10.07 -16.79 4.92
N LYS A 126 -11.08 -17.52 4.46
CA LYS A 126 -10.96 -18.60 3.47
C LYS A 126 -11.86 -18.36 2.26
N ASP A 127 -12.21 -17.11 1.99
CA ASP A 127 -13.14 -16.76 0.90
C ASP A 127 -12.54 -17.08 -0.47
N PHE A 128 -11.21 -17.01 -0.58
CA PHE A 128 -10.46 -17.42 -1.76
C PHE A 128 -9.24 -18.26 -1.36
N LYS A 129 -8.74 -19.08 -2.29
CA LYS A 129 -7.46 -19.76 -2.10
C LYS A 129 -6.33 -18.77 -2.29
N PRO A 130 -5.29 -18.78 -1.42
CA PRO A 130 -4.10 -17.95 -1.61
C PRO A 130 -3.40 -18.27 -2.93
N PHE A 131 -3.16 -17.26 -3.76
CA PHE A 131 -2.53 -17.43 -5.08
C PHE A 131 -1.46 -16.38 -5.40
N HIS A 132 -1.30 -15.37 -4.54
CA HIS A 132 -0.47 -14.22 -4.82
C HIS A 132 1.01 -14.60 -4.95
N TRP A 133 1.73 -13.96 -5.88
CA TRP A 133 3.16 -14.18 -6.08
C TRP A 133 4.00 -13.74 -4.87
N ASN A 134 3.64 -12.62 -4.25
CA ASN A 134 4.27 -12.12 -3.04
C ASN A 134 3.74 -12.90 -1.83
N LYS A 135 4.63 -13.56 -1.10
CA LYS A 135 4.30 -14.33 0.11
C LYS A 135 4.75 -13.64 1.41
N GLU A 136 5.24 -12.42 1.28
CA GLU A 136 5.66 -11.62 2.42
C GLU A 136 4.53 -10.70 2.87
N ARG A 137 4.21 -10.72 4.17
CA ARG A 137 3.24 -9.80 4.75
C ARG A 137 3.71 -8.35 4.63
N PHE A 138 4.99 -8.12 4.85
CA PHE A 138 5.65 -6.83 4.72
C PHE A 138 6.85 -6.98 3.80
N LYS A 139 6.75 -6.45 2.60
CA LYS A 139 7.85 -6.42 1.65
C LYS A 139 8.43 -5.02 1.56
N LEU A 140 9.67 -4.87 2.02
CA LEU A 140 10.35 -3.58 2.12
C LEU A 140 11.58 -3.56 1.22
N GLU A 141 11.67 -2.55 0.36
CA GLU A 141 12.79 -2.34 -0.54
C GLU A 141 13.25 -0.89 -0.48
N ARG A 142 14.54 -0.65 -0.24
CA ARG A 142 15.07 0.71 -0.12
C ARG A 142 14.21 1.57 0.82
N THR A 143 14.16 1.20 2.08
CA THR A 143 13.43 1.92 3.12
C THR A 143 14.35 2.36 4.24
N LYS A 144 13.94 3.38 5.00
CA LYS A 144 14.68 3.90 6.15
C LYS A 144 13.71 4.34 7.25
N ASN A 145 14.10 4.14 8.50
CA ASN A 145 13.28 4.50 9.67
C ASN A 145 11.89 3.86 9.59
N VAL A 146 11.84 2.54 9.51
CA VAL A 146 10.58 1.78 9.46
C VAL A 146 10.29 1.19 10.82
N GLU A 147 9.08 1.42 11.30
CA GLU A 147 8.54 0.83 12.53
C GLU A 147 7.33 -0.03 12.19
N ILE A 148 7.41 -1.33 12.43
CA ILE A 148 6.32 -2.27 12.25
C ILE A 148 6.03 -2.91 13.60
N ILE A 149 4.83 -2.67 14.14
CA ILE A 149 4.33 -3.26 15.38
C ILE A 149 3.06 -4.03 15.05
N GLU A 150 3.18 -5.34 15.01
CA GLU A 150 2.04 -6.27 14.96
C GLU A 150 1.49 -6.51 16.37
N LYS A 151 0.19 -6.75 16.45
CA LYS A 151 -0.48 -7.18 17.68
C LYS A 151 -0.39 -8.69 17.85
#